data_3a289813ade9992907285be369c77834
#
_entry.id   3a289813ade9992907285be369c77834
#
_cell.length_a   1.000
_cell.length_b   1.000
_cell.length_c   1.000
_cell.angle_alpha   90.00
_cell.angle_beta   90.00
_cell.angle_gamma   90.00
#
_symmetry.space_group_name_H-M   'P 1'
#
loop_
_entity.id
_entity.type
_entity.pdbx_description
1 polymer ?
#
loop_
_entity_poly.entity_id
_entity_poly.type
_entity_poly.pdbx_seq_one_letter_code
_entity_poly.pdbx_strand_id
1 'polypeptide(L)'
;MGRGSFAVFALIFGDSVRITMITTTQMSLLKYEISDQGVVTLWLDGGGRPVVVLDRNLIQRLNATLEVIEQEENIKGLVLRSDCNRVFVAGADLEEIDALDDPALHAYLAFGTTVFGRLAILPYPTIALVSGAALGGGLEIAMHCDAIIASKVGENKKSYSIGLPEAGLGICPGWGGTQMFPARIDPTTAIEATATGSLFKSNNMPEGLVEALVETPEELTTAAETWLTANPAVDRSIPRCIENSPKEYKEAIETVRANVEDSDSLRGVLLAVETGINKGWSDAIAIEQCELVRLRNTQAARKKLEAFLSKG
;
A
#
# COMPACT_ATOMS: atom_id res chain seq x y z
N MET A 1 10.53 31.91 11.61
CA MET A 1 11.16 32.37 10.36
C MET A 1 12.05 31.24 9.87
N GLY A 2 11.52 30.38 9.02
CA GLY A 2 12.22 29.21 8.48
C GLY A 2 13.25 29.62 7.43
N ARG A 3 14.47 29.16 7.57
CA ARG A 3 15.52 29.34 6.57
C ARG A 3 15.32 28.29 5.48
N GLY A 4 14.85 28.71 4.30
CA GLY A 4 14.81 27.86 3.13
C GLY A 4 16.24 27.53 2.66
N SER A 5 16.49 26.27 2.39
CA SER A 5 17.71 25.78 1.75
C SER A 5 17.60 26.03 0.24
N PHE A 6 18.57 26.71 -0.36
CA PHE A 6 18.61 26.98 -1.79
C PHE A 6 19.64 26.06 -2.45
N ALA A 7 19.21 25.26 -3.42
CA ALA A 7 20.12 24.59 -4.34
C ALA A 7 20.37 25.48 -5.56
N VAL A 8 21.64 25.83 -5.80
CA VAL A 8 22.05 26.65 -6.95
C VAL A 8 22.62 25.74 -8.03
N PHE A 9 21.93 25.62 -9.16
CA PHE A 9 22.48 25.01 -10.36
C PHE A 9 22.92 26.10 -11.33
N ALA A 10 24.20 26.12 -11.69
CA ALA A 10 24.74 26.99 -12.72
C ALA A 10 24.81 26.24 -14.05
N LEU A 11 24.04 26.66 -15.03
CA LEU A 11 24.15 26.21 -16.42
C LEU A 11 24.93 27.29 -17.19
N ILE A 12 26.09 26.94 -17.74
CA ILE A 12 26.94 27.82 -18.55
C ILE A 12 26.56 27.63 -20.01
N PHE A 13 25.96 28.65 -20.62
CA PHE A 13 25.78 28.76 -22.06
C PHE A 13 26.38 30.07 -22.56
N GLY A 14 27.56 30.02 -23.16
CA GLY A 14 28.28 31.19 -23.71
C GLY A 14 28.69 32.18 -22.59
N ASP A 15 29.05 33.43 -22.98
CA ASP A 15 29.59 34.48 -22.09
C ASP A 15 28.58 35.14 -21.13
N SER A 16 27.43 34.56 -20.91
CA SER A 16 26.40 35.09 -19.99
C SER A 16 25.94 34.01 -18.98
N VAL A 17 26.22 34.25 -17.69
CA VAL A 17 25.69 33.44 -16.60
C VAL A 17 24.28 33.93 -16.25
N ARG A 18 23.25 33.17 -16.60
CA ARG A 18 21.89 33.38 -16.05
C ARG A 18 21.70 32.49 -14.85
N ILE A 19 21.63 33.08 -13.66
CA ILE A 19 21.23 32.39 -12.42
C ILE A 19 19.70 32.36 -12.42
N THR A 20 19.12 31.24 -12.75
CA THR A 20 17.69 31.01 -12.55
C THR A 20 17.51 30.44 -11.15
N MET A 21 16.95 31.24 -10.24
CA MET A 21 16.50 30.72 -8.94
C MET A 21 15.26 29.88 -9.17
N ILE A 22 15.43 28.58 -9.09
CA ILE A 22 14.28 27.67 -9.00
C ILE A 22 13.84 27.70 -7.55
N THR A 23 12.71 28.34 -7.29
CA THR A 23 12.04 28.25 -5.99
C THR A 23 11.53 26.82 -5.86
N THR A 24 12.26 25.99 -5.15
CA THR A 24 11.75 24.68 -4.76
C THR A 24 10.57 24.94 -3.83
N THR A 25 9.34 24.69 -4.29
CA THR A 25 8.18 24.67 -3.42
C THR A 25 8.46 23.57 -2.39
N GLN A 26 8.69 23.95 -1.15
CA GLN A 26 8.98 23.00 -0.08
C GLN A 26 7.74 22.11 0.06
N MET A 27 7.87 20.84 -0.28
CA MET A 27 6.78 19.87 -0.18
C MET A 27 6.35 19.78 1.29
N SER A 28 5.06 19.92 1.56
CA SER A 28 4.54 19.79 2.93
C SER A 28 4.64 18.34 3.40
N LEU A 29 5.23 18.13 4.56
CA LEU A 29 5.28 16.83 5.20
C LEU A 29 3.87 16.35 5.61
N LEU A 30 3.71 15.05 5.75
CA LEU A 30 2.57 14.48 6.45
C LEU A 30 2.66 14.80 7.95
N LYS A 31 1.52 14.85 8.62
CA LYS A 31 1.50 14.98 10.07
C LYS A 31 2.14 13.76 10.71
N TYR A 32 3.08 13.95 11.62
CA TYR A 32 3.59 12.91 12.50
C TYR A 32 3.84 13.46 13.91
N GLU A 33 3.84 12.60 14.89
CA GLU A 33 4.12 12.89 16.29
C GLU A 33 5.01 11.79 16.86
N ILE A 34 5.91 12.14 17.77
CA ILE A 34 6.78 11.19 18.46
C ILE A 34 6.41 11.23 19.94
N SER A 35 6.03 10.09 20.50
CA SER A 35 5.72 9.97 21.93
C SER A 35 6.99 9.97 22.79
N ASP A 36 6.84 10.22 24.10
CA ASP A 36 7.93 10.13 25.08
C ASP A 36 8.57 8.72 25.13
N GLN A 37 7.86 7.71 24.64
CA GLN A 37 8.33 6.33 24.57
C GLN A 37 9.10 6.03 23.27
N GLY A 38 9.23 7.01 22.36
CA GLY A 38 9.92 6.87 21.08
C GLY A 38 9.06 6.21 19.98
N VAL A 39 7.74 6.21 20.10
CA VAL A 39 6.85 5.71 19.06
C VAL A 39 6.40 6.84 18.15
N VAL A 40 6.69 6.73 16.86
CA VAL A 40 6.20 7.64 15.83
C VAL A 40 4.77 7.26 15.47
N THR A 41 3.85 8.21 15.48
CA THR A 41 2.55 8.07 14.82
C THR A 41 2.54 8.96 13.57
N LEU A 42 2.30 8.36 12.40
CA LEU A 42 2.27 9.02 11.10
C LEU A 42 0.87 8.92 10.51
N TRP A 43 0.30 10.05 10.08
CA TRP A 43 -1.05 10.11 9.50
C TRP A 43 -1.00 10.31 8.00
N LEU A 44 -1.62 9.37 7.28
CA LEU A 44 -1.97 9.55 5.87
C LEU A 44 -3.19 10.46 5.79
N ASP A 45 -3.11 11.54 5.02
CA ASP A 45 -4.19 12.50 4.85
C ASP A 45 -4.75 12.51 3.42
N GLY A 46 -5.98 12.96 3.28
CA GLY A 46 -6.66 13.04 1.98
C GLY A 46 -6.24 14.22 1.11
N GLY A 47 -5.31 15.08 1.56
CA GLY A 47 -4.92 16.27 0.79
C GLY A 47 -6.09 17.23 0.50
N GLY A 48 -7.09 17.29 1.41
CA GLY A 48 -8.33 18.05 1.23
C GLY A 48 -9.48 17.24 0.61
N ARG A 49 -9.26 16.00 0.19
CA ARG A 49 -10.30 15.07 -0.25
C ARG A 49 -11.03 14.43 0.95
N PRO A 50 -12.28 13.98 0.79
CA PRO A 50 -13.06 13.33 1.85
C PRO A 50 -12.56 11.93 2.21
N VAL A 51 -11.66 11.36 1.41
CA VAL A 51 -11.04 10.04 1.58
C VAL A 51 -9.55 10.10 1.25
N VAL A 52 -8.77 9.21 1.86
CA VAL A 52 -7.35 9.04 1.56
C VAL A 52 -7.22 8.12 0.35
N VAL A 53 -6.54 8.60 -0.69
CA VAL A 53 -6.15 7.82 -1.87
C VAL A 53 -4.65 7.97 -2.09
N LEU A 54 -4.00 6.93 -2.59
CA LEU A 54 -2.57 6.92 -2.88
C LEU A 54 -2.33 7.58 -4.24
N ASP A 55 -2.45 8.90 -4.31
CA ASP A 55 -2.02 9.69 -5.45
C ASP A 55 -0.50 9.96 -5.39
N ARG A 56 0.05 10.46 -6.47
CA ARG A 56 1.48 10.80 -6.57
C ARG A 56 1.91 11.79 -5.47
N ASN A 57 1.06 12.75 -5.14
CA ASN A 57 1.36 13.77 -4.13
C ASN A 57 1.47 13.15 -2.74
N LEU A 58 0.52 12.30 -2.34
CA LEU A 58 0.56 11.61 -1.05
C LEU A 58 1.78 10.71 -0.93
N ILE A 59 2.12 9.95 -2.00
CA ILE A 59 3.30 9.07 -1.99
C ILE A 59 4.59 9.88 -1.88
N GLN A 60 4.70 11.03 -2.57
CA GLN A 60 5.85 11.93 -2.46
C GLN A 60 5.98 12.53 -1.05
N ARG A 61 4.87 12.97 -0.45
CA ARG A 61 4.83 13.50 0.92
C ARG A 61 5.20 12.44 1.94
N LEU A 62 4.70 11.20 1.75
CA LEU A 62 5.08 10.06 2.59
C LEU A 62 6.59 9.81 2.50
N ASN A 63 7.15 9.79 1.29
CA ASN A 63 8.59 9.62 1.10
C ASN A 63 9.40 10.70 1.85
N ALA A 64 9.06 11.97 1.64
CA ALA A 64 9.74 13.08 2.31
C ALA A 64 9.59 13.04 3.84
N THR A 65 8.44 12.57 4.34
CA THR A 65 8.21 12.44 5.78
C THR A 65 9.03 11.29 6.37
N LEU A 66 9.11 10.15 5.69
CA LEU A 66 9.96 9.03 6.11
C LEU A 66 11.45 9.42 6.11
N GLU A 67 11.91 10.23 5.13
CA GLU A 67 13.28 10.77 5.13
C GLU A 67 13.60 11.59 6.39
N VAL A 68 12.65 12.34 6.89
CA VAL A 68 12.82 13.09 8.14
C VAL A 68 12.78 12.16 9.35
N ILE A 69 11.81 11.24 9.42
CA ILE A 69 11.66 10.29 10.53
C ILE A 69 12.90 9.38 10.66
N GLU A 70 13.51 8.99 9.55
CA GLU A 70 14.75 8.16 9.57
C GLU A 70 15.98 8.88 10.14
N GLN A 71 15.94 10.21 10.28
CA GLN A 71 16.99 10.99 10.95
C GLN A 71 16.74 11.18 12.46
N GLU A 72 15.54 10.82 12.93
CA GLU A 72 15.22 10.92 14.36
C GLU A 72 15.90 9.82 15.16
N GLU A 73 16.39 10.18 16.34
CA GLU A 73 17.07 9.25 17.23
C GLU A 73 16.09 8.59 18.22
N ASN A 74 16.47 7.41 18.70
CA ASN A 74 15.74 6.68 19.75
C ASN A 74 14.32 6.25 19.38
N ILE A 75 14.00 6.10 18.09
CA ILE A 75 12.72 5.56 17.63
C ILE A 75 12.64 4.06 17.96
N LYS A 76 11.52 3.63 18.51
CA LYS A 76 11.24 2.24 18.91
C LYS A 76 10.12 1.60 18.11
N GLY A 77 9.40 2.37 17.31
CA GLY A 77 8.32 1.86 16.47
C GLY A 77 7.65 2.96 15.67
N LEU A 78 6.98 2.58 14.59
CA LEU A 78 6.17 3.47 13.77
C LEU A 78 4.75 2.93 13.67
N VAL A 79 3.78 3.79 13.88
CA VAL A 79 2.34 3.53 13.73
C VAL A 79 1.83 4.36 12.56
N LEU A 80 1.38 3.70 11.51
CA LEU A 80 0.76 4.30 10.33
C LEU A 80 -0.76 4.36 10.54
N ARG A 81 -1.36 5.52 10.39
CA ARG A 81 -2.81 5.74 10.53
C ARG A 81 -3.36 6.56 9.37
N SER A 82 -4.66 6.59 9.25
CA SER A 82 -5.39 7.55 8.42
C SER A 82 -5.93 8.69 9.30
N ASP A 83 -5.99 9.91 8.79
CA ASP A 83 -6.73 11.00 9.41
C ASP A 83 -8.22 10.99 9.01
N CYS A 84 -8.62 10.06 8.14
CA CYS A 84 -10.00 9.85 7.72
C CYS A 84 -10.66 8.72 8.53
N ASN A 85 -11.71 9.06 9.27
CA ASN A 85 -12.40 8.14 10.18
C ASN A 85 -13.18 7.01 9.49
N ARG A 86 -13.50 7.14 8.20
CA ARG A 86 -14.30 6.14 7.47
C ARG A 86 -13.46 5.22 6.61
N VAL A 87 -12.27 5.68 6.24
CA VAL A 87 -11.40 5.02 5.27
C VAL A 87 -9.98 5.05 5.82
N PHE A 88 -9.33 3.91 5.90
CA PHE A 88 -7.89 3.88 6.10
C PHE A 88 -7.22 4.44 4.83
N VAL A 89 -7.35 3.72 3.72
CA VAL A 89 -6.97 4.18 2.39
C VAL A 89 -7.87 3.49 1.35
N ALA A 90 -8.43 4.26 0.43
CA ALA A 90 -9.38 3.75 -0.57
C ALA A 90 -8.71 3.09 -1.80
N GLY A 91 -7.38 3.02 -1.83
CA GLY A 91 -6.60 2.47 -2.93
C GLY A 91 -5.79 3.53 -3.66
N ALA A 92 -5.28 3.17 -4.84
CA ALA A 92 -4.62 4.09 -5.76
C ALA A 92 -5.61 5.10 -6.36
N ASP A 93 -5.10 6.22 -6.84
CA ASP A 93 -5.91 7.18 -7.59
C ASP A 93 -6.21 6.63 -8.98
N LEU A 94 -7.46 6.22 -9.21
CA LEU A 94 -7.89 5.64 -10.49
C LEU A 94 -7.94 6.67 -11.61
N GLU A 95 -8.10 7.96 -11.31
CA GLU A 95 -7.99 9.03 -12.31
C GLU A 95 -6.56 9.16 -12.80
N GLU A 96 -5.56 9.09 -11.89
CA GLU A 96 -4.15 9.05 -12.29
C GLU A 96 -3.83 7.78 -13.09
N ILE A 97 -4.30 6.61 -12.66
CA ILE A 97 -4.08 5.35 -13.39
C ILE A 97 -4.65 5.43 -14.81
N ASP A 98 -5.80 6.05 -15.01
CA ASP A 98 -6.43 6.18 -16.33
C ASP A 98 -5.72 7.22 -17.20
N ALA A 99 -5.30 8.35 -16.62
CA ALA A 99 -4.74 9.49 -17.35
C ALA A 99 -3.27 9.34 -17.75
N LEU A 100 -2.46 8.58 -16.97
CA LEU A 100 -1.03 8.40 -17.24
C LEU A 100 -0.81 7.52 -18.49
N ASP A 101 0.22 7.84 -19.29
CA ASP A 101 0.73 6.88 -20.29
C ASP A 101 1.43 5.69 -19.61
N ASP A 102 1.72 4.64 -20.37
CA ASP A 102 2.28 3.41 -19.81
C ASP A 102 3.63 3.62 -19.11
N PRO A 103 4.60 4.38 -19.66
CA PRO A 103 5.85 4.69 -18.98
C PRO A 103 5.65 5.46 -17.67
N ALA A 104 4.74 6.45 -17.67
CA ALA A 104 4.46 7.26 -16.47
C ALA A 104 3.73 6.45 -15.39
N LEU A 105 2.85 5.52 -15.79
CA LEU A 105 2.19 4.61 -14.85
C LEU A 105 3.20 3.63 -14.25
N HIS A 106 4.10 3.04 -15.04
CA HIS A 106 5.19 2.23 -14.50
C HIS A 106 6.05 3.01 -13.50
N ALA A 107 6.41 4.25 -13.82
CA ALA A 107 7.18 5.10 -12.91
C ALA A 107 6.43 5.40 -11.60
N TYR A 108 5.12 5.65 -11.66
CA TYR A 108 4.27 5.83 -10.48
C TYR A 108 4.22 4.58 -9.60
N LEU A 109 3.99 3.40 -10.20
CA LEU A 109 3.95 2.13 -9.48
C LEU A 109 5.30 1.79 -8.84
N ALA A 110 6.40 1.93 -9.59
CA ALA A 110 7.75 1.68 -9.10
C ALA A 110 8.12 2.63 -7.95
N PHE A 111 7.74 3.90 -8.04
CA PHE A 111 7.95 4.87 -6.97
C PHE A 111 7.16 4.49 -5.71
N GLY A 112 5.88 4.11 -5.85
CA GLY A 112 5.08 3.62 -4.73
C GLY A 112 5.70 2.40 -4.05
N THR A 113 6.15 1.39 -4.82
CA THR A 113 6.86 0.23 -4.28
C THR A 113 8.11 0.63 -3.49
N THR A 114 8.89 1.59 -4.00
CA THR A 114 10.08 2.08 -3.31
C THR A 114 9.71 2.74 -1.97
N VAL A 115 8.68 3.58 -1.96
CA VAL A 115 8.28 4.31 -0.75
C VAL A 115 7.64 3.39 0.28
N PHE A 116 6.75 2.49 -0.13
CA PHE A 116 6.12 1.55 0.80
C PHE A 116 7.12 0.52 1.32
N GLY A 117 8.07 0.10 0.47
CA GLY A 117 9.18 -0.76 0.87
C GLY A 117 10.03 -0.18 2.00
N ARG A 118 10.11 1.16 2.14
CA ARG A 118 10.79 1.79 3.28
C ARG A 118 10.18 1.40 4.61
N LEU A 119 8.83 1.29 4.70
CA LEU A 119 8.17 0.81 5.91
C LEU A 119 8.66 -0.58 6.32
N ALA A 120 8.90 -1.44 5.33
CA ALA A 120 9.37 -2.81 5.55
C ALA A 120 10.86 -2.92 5.90
N ILE A 121 11.66 -1.87 5.76
CA ILE A 121 13.11 -1.89 6.05
C ILE A 121 13.53 -0.96 7.19
N LEU A 122 12.60 -0.25 7.82
CA LEU A 122 12.88 0.55 9.02
C LEU A 122 13.50 -0.34 10.10
N PRO A 123 14.47 0.16 10.88
CA PRO A 123 15.20 -0.64 11.88
C PRO A 123 14.38 -0.92 13.14
N TYR A 124 13.12 -0.56 13.16
CA TYR A 124 12.16 -0.75 14.25
C TYR A 124 10.80 -1.22 13.72
N PRO A 125 9.96 -1.84 14.56
CA PRO A 125 8.67 -2.37 14.17
C PRO A 125 7.73 -1.30 13.60
N THR A 126 6.93 -1.70 12.60
CA THR A 126 5.93 -0.86 11.95
C THR A 126 4.55 -1.49 12.06
N ILE A 127 3.53 -0.67 12.36
CA ILE A 127 2.14 -1.11 12.51
C ILE A 127 1.23 -0.24 11.65
N ALA A 128 0.32 -0.85 10.91
CA ALA A 128 -0.83 -0.16 10.33
C ALA A 128 -2.05 -0.28 11.26
N LEU A 129 -2.61 0.85 11.72
CA LEU A 129 -3.86 0.87 12.49
C LEU A 129 -5.05 1.13 11.58
N VAL A 130 -5.91 0.12 11.46
CA VAL A 130 -7.01 0.13 10.49
C VAL A 130 -8.35 0.18 11.23
N SER A 131 -9.07 1.31 11.10
CA SER A 131 -10.42 1.52 11.65
C SER A 131 -11.44 1.91 10.58
N GLY A 132 -11.12 1.72 9.31
CA GLY A 132 -11.95 2.07 8.17
C GLY A 132 -11.54 1.26 6.95
N ALA A 133 -12.23 1.45 5.83
CA ALA A 133 -11.99 0.70 4.61
C ALA A 133 -10.50 0.75 4.19
N ALA A 134 -9.91 -0.42 3.95
CA ALA A 134 -8.55 -0.60 3.43
C ALA A 134 -8.63 -1.40 2.13
N LEU A 135 -8.58 -0.71 1.00
CA LEU A 135 -8.89 -1.29 -0.30
C LEU A 135 -7.71 -1.17 -1.26
N GLY A 136 -7.43 -2.23 -1.99
CA GLY A 136 -6.38 -2.24 -3.00
C GLY A 136 -5.03 -1.77 -2.44
N GLY A 137 -4.44 -0.76 -3.06
CA GLY A 137 -3.20 -0.13 -2.57
C GLY A 137 -3.25 0.26 -1.08
N GLY A 138 -4.44 0.50 -0.52
CA GLY A 138 -4.62 0.78 0.90
C GLY A 138 -4.36 -0.45 1.79
N LEU A 139 -4.74 -1.63 1.34
CA LEU A 139 -4.33 -2.87 2.01
C LEU A 139 -2.87 -3.18 1.71
N GLU A 140 -2.39 -2.89 0.49
CA GLU A 140 -1.00 -3.13 0.12
C GLU A 140 -0.03 -2.33 1.01
N ILE A 141 -0.25 -1.01 1.20
CA ILE A 141 0.59 -0.22 2.10
C ILE A 141 0.51 -0.71 3.55
N ALA A 142 -0.66 -1.16 4.02
CA ALA A 142 -0.80 -1.74 5.35
C ALA A 142 0.02 -3.04 5.49
N MET A 143 0.05 -3.88 4.46
CA MET A 143 0.81 -5.12 4.44
C MET A 143 2.33 -4.92 4.35
N HIS A 144 2.82 -3.73 3.96
CA HIS A 144 4.23 -3.39 4.07
C HIS A 144 4.68 -3.12 5.51
N CYS A 145 3.75 -2.90 6.43
CA CYS A 145 4.04 -2.89 7.85
C CYS A 145 4.21 -4.31 8.41
N ASP A 146 4.92 -4.43 9.54
CA ASP A 146 5.12 -5.72 10.23
C ASP A 146 3.80 -6.27 10.76
N ALA A 147 2.93 -5.40 11.26
CA ALA A 147 1.63 -5.76 11.79
C ALA A 147 0.52 -4.89 11.21
N ILE A 148 -0.65 -5.50 11.08
CA ILE A 148 -1.92 -4.80 10.89
C ILE A 148 -2.75 -5.04 12.14
N ILE A 149 -3.13 -3.97 12.82
CA ILE A 149 -4.06 -4.03 13.95
C ILE A 149 -5.35 -3.33 13.52
N ALA A 150 -6.45 -4.03 13.59
CA ALA A 150 -7.73 -3.55 13.07
C ALA A 150 -8.85 -3.60 14.10
N SER A 151 -9.87 -2.76 13.93
CA SER A 151 -11.10 -2.84 14.70
C SER A 151 -12.21 -3.54 13.90
N LYS A 152 -13.11 -4.26 14.59
CA LYS A 152 -14.26 -4.91 13.95
C LYS A 152 -15.24 -3.92 13.33
N VAL A 153 -15.29 -2.71 13.88
CA VAL A 153 -16.15 -1.63 13.40
C VAL A 153 -15.34 -0.34 13.25
N GLY A 154 -15.78 0.53 12.35
CA GLY A 154 -15.28 1.90 12.27
C GLY A 154 -15.95 2.82 13.30
N GLU A 155 -15.58 4.11 13.30
CA GLU A 155 -16.16 5.12 14.20
C GLU A 155 -17.68 5.25 14.09
N ASN A 156 -18.25 4.94 12.92
CA ASN A 156 -19.69 4.88 12.71
C ASN A 156 -20.36 3.63 13.30
N LYS A 157 -19.61 2.79 14.03
CA LYS A 157 -20.03 1.51 14.61
C LYS A 157 -20.54 0.47 13.58
N LYS A 158 -20.12 0.61 12.32
CA LYS A 158 -20.43 -0.34 11.24
C LYS A 158 -19.14 -1.04 10.79
N SER A 159 -19.29 -2.28 10.35
CA SER A 159 -18.20 -2.99 9.67
C SER A 159 -17.84 -2.30 8.35
N TYR A 160 -16.57 -2.32 8.00
CA TYR A 160 -16.04 -1.79 6.75
C TYR A 160 -15.49 -2.90 5.87
N SER A 161 -15.09 -2.56 4.65
CA SER A 161 -14.51 -3.52 3.71
C SER A 161 -12.99 -3.48 3.71
N ILE A 162 -12.35 -4.64 3.56
CA ILE A 162 -10.90 -4.80 3.43
C ILE A 162 -10.60 -5.85 2.35
N GLY A 163 -9.61 -5.61 1.51
CA GLY A 163 -9.21 -6.54 0.44
C GLY A 163 -8.66 -5.85 -0.79
N LEU A 164 -8.48 -6.63 -1.85
CA LEU A 164 -7.88 -6.21 -3.13
C LEU A 164 -8.95 -6.25 -4.25
N PRO A 165 -9.69 -5.16 -4.50
CA PRO A 165 -10.82 -5.13 -5.45
C PRO A 165 -10.43 -4.94 -6.91
N GLU A 166 -9.15 -4.88 -7.25
CA GLU A 166 -8.62 -4.50 -8.57
C GLU A 166 -9.20 -5.32 -9.71
N ALA A 167 -9.40 -6.63 -9.53
CA ALA A 167 -9.97 -7.50 -10.55
C ALA A 167 -11.44 -7.15 -10.88
N GLY A 168 -12.17 -6.57 -9.91
CA GLY A 168 -13.48 -5.98 -10.15
C GLY A 168 -13.46 -4.86 -11.18
N LEU A 169 -12.33 -4.14 -11.31
CA LEU A 169 -12.08 -3.11 -12.30
C LEU A 169 -11.39 -3.64 -13.58
N GLY A 170 -11.09 -4.94 -13.65
CA GLY A 170 -10.41 -5.57 -14.77
C GLY A 170 -8.89 -5.42 -14.77
N ILE A 171 -8.32 -4.97 -13.66
CA ILE A 171 -6.87 -4.84 -13.44
C ILE A 171 -6.40 -5.81 -12.33
N CYS A 172 -5.16 -5.71 -11.89
CA CYS A 172 -4.61 -6.45 -10.75
C CYS A 172 -3.92 -5.48 -9.77
N PRO A 173 -3.53 -5.92 -8.56
CA PRO A 173 -2.68 -5.16 -7.65
C PRO A 173 -1.39 -4.66 -8.31
N GLY A 174 -0.72 -3.67 -7.72
CA GLY A 174 0.50 -3.09 -8.29
C GLY A 174 1.62 -2.80 -7.29
N TRP A 175 1.39 -3.07 -6.00
CA TRP A 175 2.35 -2.80 -4.93
C TRP A 175 2.61 -4.01 -4.03
N GLY A 176 2.44 -5.21 -4.59
CA GLY A 176 2.79 -6.47 -3.95
C GLY A 176 1.63 -7.25 -3.34
N GLY A 177 0.39 -6.82 -3.61
CA GLY A 177 -0.80 -7.50 -3.09
C GLY A 177 -0.86 -8.98 -3.44
N THR A 178 -0.44 -9.37 -4.64
CA THR A 178 -0.40 -10.77 -5.09
C THR A 178 0.61 -11.63 -4.32
N GLN A 179 1.56 -11.01 -3.62
CA GLN A 179 2.62 -11.69 -2.88
C GLN A 179 2.37 -11.66 -1.36
N MET A 180 1.93 -10.51 -0.85
CA MET A 180 1.78 -10.29 0.58
C MET A 180 0.48 -10.89 1.12
N PHE A 181 -0.60 -10.85 0.34
CA PHE A 181 -1.89 -11.33 0.81
C PHE A 181 -1.92 -12.86 0.99
N PRO A 182 -1.45 -13.70 0.02
CA PRO A 182 -1.35 -15.15 0.21
C PRO A 182 -0.35 -15.56 1.30
N ALA A 183 0.62 -14.71 1.64
CA ALA A 183 1.55 -14.99 2.73
C ALA A 183 0.97 -14.70 4.13
N ARG A 184 -0.20 -14.06 4.21
CA ARG A 184 -0.85 -13.71 5.48
C ARG A 184 -2.02 -14.60 5.82
N ILE A 185 -2.81 -15.01 4.84
CA ILE A 185 -4.01 -15.85 5.01
C ILE A 185 -3.89 -17.13 4.20
N ASP A 186 -4.89 -18.00 4.28
CA ASP A 186 -4.95 -19.20 3.42
C ASP A 186 -4.71 -18.82 1.95
N PRO A 187 -3.72 -19.42 1.26
CA PRO A 187 -3.33 -19.05 -0.09
C PRO A 187 -4.45 -19.15 -1.12
N THR A 188 -5.29 -20.19 -1.01
CA THR A 188 -6.43 -20.36 -1.95
C THR A 188 -7.41 -19.22 -1.80
N THR A 189 -7.80 -18.91 -0.57
CA THR A 189 -8.70 -17.79 -0.24
C THR A 189 -8.14 -16.45 -0.72
N ALA A 190 -6.83 -16.19 -0.49
CA ALA A 190 -6.20 -14.95 -0.88
C ALA A 190 -6.13 -14.78 -2.41
N ILE A 191 -5.68 -15.81 -3.12
CA ILE A 191 -5.53 -15.78 -4.58
C ILE A 191 -6.90 -15.66 -5.24
N GLU A 192 -7.91 -16.42 -4.78
CA GLU A 192 -9.28 -16.33 -5.29
C GLU A 192 -9.87 -14.93 -5.06
N ALA A 193 -9.76 -14.39 -3.84
CA ALA A 193 -10.26 -13.06 -3.53
C ALA A 193 -9.58 -11.98 -4.39
N THR A 194 -8.26 -12.06 -4.59
CA THR A 194 -7.51 -11.12 -5.44
C THR A 194 -7.93 -11.25 -6.91
N ALA A 195 -8.08 -12.47 -7.41
CA ALA A 195 -8.43 -12.74 -8.81
C ALA A 195 -9.88 -12.37 -9.15
N THR A 196 -10.78 -12.34 -8.16
CA THR A 196 -12.19 -11.97 -8.34
C THR A 196 -12.48 -10.52 -7.91
N GLY A 197 -11.59 -9.89 -7.14
CA GLY A 197 -11.82 -8.58 -6.52
C GLY A 197 -12.77 -8.65 -5.32
N SER A 198 -12.91 -9.82 -4.70
CA SER A 198 -13.78 -10.04 -3.54
C SER A 198 -13.23 -9.37 -2.29
N LEU A 199 -14.12 -8.83 -1.47
CA LEU A 199 -13.78 -8.11 -0.25
C LEU A 199 -14.29 -8.84 1.00
N PHE A 200 -13.53 -8.74 2.07
CA PHE A 200 -13.92 -9.19 3.40
C PHE A 200 -14.54 -8.05 4.20
N LYS A 201 -15.31 -8.40 5.23
CA LYS A 201 -15.82 -7.46 6.21
C LYS A 201 -14.93 -7.46 7.46
N SER A 202 -14.71 -6.28 8.04
CA SER A 202 -13.84 -6.10 9.21
C SER A 202 -14.23 -6.96 10.41
N ASN A 203 -15.51 -7.27 10.57
CA ASN A 203 -16.03 -8.16 11.62
C ASN A 203 -16.01 -9.65 11.26
N ASN A 204 -15.55 -10.00 10.06
CA ASN A 204 -15.41 -11.38 9.56
C ASN A 204 -14.21 -11.47 8.61
N MET A 205 -13.03 -11.07 9.11
CA MET A 205 -11.78 -11.17 8.36
C MET A 205 -11.25 -12.61 8.36
N PRO A 206 -10.53 -13.02 7.30
CA PRO A 206 -9.79 -14.28 7.32
C PRO A 206 -8.75 -14.27 8.44
N GLU A 207 -8.55 -15.44 9.06
CA GLU A 207 -7.49 -15.64 10.05
C GLU A 207 -6.11 -15.32 9.43
N GLY A 208 -5.27 -14.63 10.18
CA GLY A 208 -3.92 -14.25 9.76
C GLY A 208 -3.82 -12.92 9.00
N LEU A 209 -4.95 -12.33 8.57
CA LEU A 209 -4.90 -11.04 7.87
C LEU A 209 -4.39 -9.92 8.77
N VAL A 210 -4.77 -9.94 10.04
CA VAL A 210 -4.38 -8.96 11.05
C VAL A 210 -3.74 -9.65 12.25
N GLU A 211 -2.76 -9.03 12.85
CA GLU A 211 -2.07 -9.53 14.05
C GLU A 211 -2.91 -9.34 15.32
N ALA A 212 -3.79 -8.33 15.31
CA ALA A 212 -4.79 -8.16 16.38
C ALA A 212 -6.08 -7.55 15.82
N LEU A 213 -7.22 -8.09 16.28
CA LEU A 213 -8.54 -7.59 15.95
C LEU A 213 -9.24 -7.17 17.24
N VAL A 214 -9.45 -5.87 17.43
CA VAL A 214 -10.14 -5.28 18.59
C VAL A 214 -11.60 -4.99 18.28
N GLU A 215 -12.42 -4.77 19.28
CA GLU A 215 -13.85 -4.53 19.07
C GLU A 215 -14.11 -3.15 18.49
N THR A 216 -13.41 -2.11 18.98
CA THR A 216 -13.68 -0.71 18.61
C THR A 216 -12.39 0.06 18.27
N PRO A 217 -12.47 1.19 17.55
CA PRO A 217 -11.30 2.01 17.22
C PRO A 217 -10.55 2.56 18.43
N GLU A 218 -11.24 2.78 19.56
CA GLU A 218 -10.66 3.32 20.78
C GLU A 218 -9.62 2.38 21.41
N GLU A 219 -9.73 1.08 21.14
CA GLU A 219 -8.82 0.05 21.65
C GLU A 219 -7.53 -0.09 20.83
N LEU A 220 -7.48 0.47 19.62
CA LEU A 220 -6.37 0.29 18.68
C LEU A 220 -5.03 0.75 19.23
N THR A 221 -4.99 1.90 19.90
CA THR A 221 -3.74 2.46 20.44
C THR A 221 -3.14 1.54 21.50
N THR A 222 -3.95 1.07 22.44
CA THR A 222 -3.50 0.13 23.48
C THR A 222 -3.05 -1.21 22.87
N ALA A 223 -3.74 -1.70 21.85
CA ALA A 223 -3.35 -2.92 21.17
C ALA A 223 -1.99 -2.74 20.44
N ALA A 224 -1.75 -1.58 19.83
CA ALA A 224 -0.47 -1.26 19.20
C ALA A 224 0.68 -1.19 20.21
N GLU A 225 0.48 -0.53 21.34
CA GLU A 225 1.47 -0.44 22.44
C GLU A 225 1.80 -1.83 22.99
N THR A 226 0.78 -2.68 23.15
CA THR A 226 0.95 -4.06 23.58
C THR A 226 1.77 -4.85 22.57
N TRP A 227 1.44 -4.73 21.29
CA TRP A 227 2.15 -5.44 20.23
C TRP A 227 3.61 -4.98 20.11
N LEU A 228 3.88 -3.66 20.15
CA LEU A 228 5.25 -3.10 20.11
C LEU A 228 6.08 -3.58 21.30
N THR A 229 5.48 -3.67 22.49
CA THR A 229 6.17 -4.16 23.69
C THR A 229 6.56 -5.63 23.54
N ALA A 230 5.71 -6.43 22.92
CA ALA A 230 5.98 -7.86 22.66
C ALA A 230 6.95 -8.10 21.49
N ASN A 231 7.07 -7.14 20.57
CA ASN A 231 7.88 -7.23 19.36
C ASN A 231 8.85 -6.05 19.24
N PRO A 232 9.84 -5.91 20.12
CA PRO A 232 10.71 -4.73 20.19
C PRO A 232 11.76 -4.65 19.08
N ALA A 233 11.93 -5.72 18.30
CA ALA A 233 12.91 -5.79 17.24
C ALA A 233 12.35 -6.52 16.03
N VAL A 234 12.87 -6.18 14.86
CA VAL A 234 12.53 -6.80 13.59
C VAL A 234 13.81 -7.14 12.82
N ASP A 235 13.78 -8.24 12.09
CA ASP A 235 14.86 -8.68 11.20
C ASP A 235 14.24 -9.02 9.84
N ARG A 236 14.19 -8.04 8.96
CA ARG A 236 13.62 -8.15 7.62
C ARG A 236 14.24 -7.15 6.65
N SER A 237 14.20 -7.49 5.38
CA SER A 237 14.66 -6.63 4.28
C SER A 237 13.60 -6.41 3.21
N ILE A 238 12.49 -7.15 3.30
CA ILE A 238 11.31 -7.07 2.43
C ILE A 238 10.06 -7.27 3.28
N PRO A 239 8.87 -6.87 2.82
CA PRO A 239 7.62 -7.17 3.52
C PRO A 239 7.37 -8.69 3.55
N ARG A 240 6.53 -9.13 4.49
CA ARG A 240 6.09 -10.54 4.53
C ARG A 240 5.42 -10.91 3.21
N CYS A 241 6.01 -11.83 2.48
CA CYS A 241 5.55 -12.25 1.15
C CYS A 241 5.66 -13.78 0.99
N ILE A 242 5.27 -14.28 -0.18
CA ILE A 242 5.38 -15.71 -0.49
C ILE A 242 6.84 -16.17 -0.32
N GLU A 243 7.06 -17.07 0.64
CA GLU A 243 8.35 -17.70 0.93
C GLU A 243 8.15 -19.19 1.23
N ASN A 244 9.12 -20.02 0.86
CA ASN A 244 9.39 -21.37 1.37
C ASN A 244 8.27 -22.45 1.37
N SER A 245 7.11 -22.26 0.72
CA SER A 245 6.09 -23.31 0.60
C SER A 245 5.58 -23.45 -0.84
N PRO A 246 6.45 -23.78 -1.83
CA PRO A 246 6.07 -23.82 -3.24
C PRO A 246 4.90 -24.77 -3.53
N LYS A 247 4.73 -25.83 -2.75
CA LYS A 247 3.67 -26.83 -2.95
C LYS A 247 2.30 -26.25 -2.62
N GLU A 248 2.15 -25.64 -1.47
CA GLU A 248 0.88 -25.08 -1.00
C GLU A 248 0.35 -24.00 -1.95
N TYR A 249 1.20 -23.07 -2.37
CA TYR A 249 0.83 -22.03 -3.34
C TYR A 249 0.51 -22.59 -4.72
N LYS A 250 1.22 -23.64 -5.18
CA LYS A 250 0.92 -24.30 -6.45
C LYS A 250 -0.43 -25.01 -6.42
N GLU A 251 -0.75 -25.69 -5.34
CA GLU A 251 -2.06 -26.33 -5.13
C GLU A 251 -3.18 -25.27 -5.10
N ALA A 252 -2.95 -24.14 -4.45
CA ALA A 252 -3.88 -23.02 -4.44
C ALA A 252 -4.12 -22.45 -5.84
N ILE A 253 -3.07 -22.22 -6.62
CA ILE A 253 -3.17 -21.77 -8.02
C ILE A 253 -4.02 -22.72 -8.85
N GLU A 254 -3.77 -24.03 -8.78
CA GLU A 254 -4.54 -25.02 -9.54
C GLU A 254 -6.01 -25.04 -9.11
N THR A 255 -6.27 -24.90 -7.81
CA THR A 255 -7.62 -24.84 -7.26
C THR A 255 -8.37 -23.61 -7.77
N VAL A 256 -7.74 -22.44 -7.70
CA VAL A 256 -8.34 -21.18 -8.19
C VAL A 256 -8.56 -21.23 -9.70
N ARG A 257 -7.58 -21.74 -10.47
CA ARG A 257 -7.70 -21.90 -11.93
C ARG A 257 -8.86 -22.79 -12.33
N ALA A 258 -9.17 -23.81 -11.53
CA ALA A 258 -10.26 -24.74 -11.81
C ALA A 258 -11.64 -24.17 -11.45
N ASN A 259 -11.74 -23.28 -10.46
CA ASN A 259 -13.00 -22.87 -9.85
C ASN A 259 -13.42 -21.43 -10.20
N VAL A 260 -12.49 -20.56 -10.58
CA VAL A 260 -12.75 -19.15 -10.93
C VAL A 260 -12.91 -19.01 -12.45
N GLU A 261 -13.91 -18.24 -12.87
CA GLU A 261 -14.14 -17.94 -14.29
C GLU A 261 -12.89 -17.28 -14.92
N ASP A 262 -12.49 -17.78 -16.07
CA ASP A 262 -11.31 -17.31 -16.76
C ASP A 262 -11.46 -15.83 -17.17
N SER A 263 -10.47 -15.03 -16.81
CA SER A 263 -10.42 -13.60 -17.11
C SER A 263 -8.97 -13.13 -17.26
N ASP A 264 -8.81 -11.96 -17.90
CA ASP A 264 -7.48 -11.34 -18.01
C ASP A 264 -6.88 -11.03 -16.64
N SER A 265 -7.70 -10.56 -15.68
CA SER A 265 -7.27 -10.28 -14.31
C SER A 265 -6.84 -11.55 -13.57
N LEU A 266 -7.61 -12.64 -13.67
CA LEU A 266 -7.24 -13.94 -13.10
C LEU A 266 -5.86 -14.37 -13.62
N ARG A 267 -5.67 -14.34 -14.95
CA ARG A 267 -4.39 -14.76 -15.55
C ARG A 267 -3.23 -13.89 -15.09
N GLY A 268 -3.43 -12.56 -14.98
CA GLY A 268 -2.41 -11.64 -14.46
C GLY A 268 -2.05 -11.90 -12.99
N VAL A 269 -3.05 -12.10 -12.14
CA VAL A 269 -2.84 -12.45 -10.72
C VAL A 269 -2.08 -13.78 -10.59
N LEU A 270 -2.51 -14.83 -11.30
CA LEU A 270 -1.84 -16.13 -11.24
C LEU A 270 -0.39 -16.05 -11.75
N LEU A 271 -0.14 -15.28 -12.82
CA LEU A 271 1.22 -15.09 -13.36
C LEU A 271 2.14 -14.41 -12.32
N ALA A 272 1.64 -13.39 -11.62
CA ALA A 272 2.40 -12.70 -10.58
C ALA A 272 2.70 -13.63 -9.39
N VAL A 273 1.71 -14.41 -8.92
CA VAL A 273 1.89 -15.40 -7.85
C VAL A 273 2.90 -16.49 -8.27
N GLU A 274 2.76 -17.07 -9.46
CA GLU A 274 3.69 -18.07 -10.01
C GLU A 274 5.12 -17.52 -10.12
N THR A 275 5.25 -16.25 -10.50
CA THR A 275 6.56 -15.59 -10.59
C THR A 275 7.19 -15.45 -9.19
N GLY A 276 6.42 -15.07 -8.18
CA GLY A 276 6.90 -14.97 -6.80
C GLY A 276 7.40 -16.31 -6.25
N ILE A 277 6.64 -17.38 -6.48
CA ILE A 277 7.04 -18.75 -6.10
C ILE A 277 8.36 -19.17 -6.75
N ASN A 278 8.57 -18.82 -8.02
CA ASN A 278 9.70 -19.32 -8.81
C ASN A 278 10.92 -18.40 -8.79
N LYS A 279 10.74 -17.08 -8.63
CA LYS A 279 11.79 -16.07 -8.80
C LYS A 279 11.89 -15.07 -7.64
N GLY A 280 10.94 -15.10 -6.70
CA GLY A 280 10.94 -14.24 -5.51
C GLY A 280 10.32 -12.86 -5.74
N TRP A 281 10.40 -12.05 -4.69
CA TRP A 281 9.71 -10.77 -4.54
C TRP A 281 9.93 -9.79 -5.71
N SER A 282 11.18 -9.49 -6.04
CA SER A 282 11.50 -8.46 -7.04
C SER A 282 10.94 -8.75 -8.43
N ASP A 283 11.06 -10.00 -8.89
CA ASP A 283 10.52 -10.41 -10.19
C ASP A 283 8.99 -10.43 -10.18
N ALA A 284 8.39 -10.84 -9.05
CA ALA A 284 6.94 -10.85 -8.89
C ALA A 284 6.35 -9.44 -8.95
N ILE A 285 6.96 -8.46 -8.27
CA ILE A 285 6.53 -7.06 -8.33
C ILE A 285 6.65 -6.49 -9.75
N ALA A 286 7.75 -6.78 -10.44
CA ALA A 286 7.95 -6.34 -11.82
C ALA A 286 6.84 -6.89 -12.74
N ILE A 287 6.50 -8.17 -12.61
CA ILE A 287 5.40 -8.80 -13.39
C ILE A 287 4.04 -8.23 -12.97
N GLU A 288 3.76 -8.08 -11.69
CA GLU A 288 2.51 -7.50 -11.19
C GLU A 288 2.26 -6.11 -11.82
N GLN A 289 3.27 -5.24 -11.81
CA GLN A 289 3.20 -3.91 -12.42
C GLN A 289 3.03 -3.97 -13.95
N CYS A 290 3.76 -4.84 -14.62
CA CYS A 290 3.59 -5.06 -16.06
C CYS A 290 2.16 -5.52 -16.40
N GLU A 291 1.61 -6.44 -15.62
CA GLU A 291 0.24 -6.92 -15.79
C GLU A 291 -0.80 -5.83 -15.50
N LEU A 292 -0.64 -5.03 -14.46
CA LEU A 292 -1.53 -3.90 -14.19
C LEU A 292 -1.57 -2.94 -15.40
N VAL A 293 -0.41 -2.54 -15.91
CA VAL A 293 -0.30 -1.63 -17.07
C VAL A 293 -0.91 -2.27 -18.33
N ARG A 294 -0.64 -3.54 -18.57
CA ARG A 294 -1.23 -4.28 -19.69
C ARG A 294 -2.76 -4.38 -19.57
N LEU A 295 -3.24 -4.79 -18.40
CA LEU A 295 -4.66 -5.00 -18.13
C LEU A 295 -5.46 -3.71 -18.26
N ARG A 296 -4.96 -2.58 -17.75
CA ARG A 296 -5.59 -1.27 -17.87
C ARG A 296 -5.97 -0.94 -19.33
N ASN A 297 -5.16 -1.38 -20.29
CA ASN A 297 -5.37 -1.12 -21.71
C ASN A 297 -6.35 -2.09 -22.38
N THR A 298 -6.86 -3.11 -21.67
CA THR A 298 -7.87 -4.02 -22.22
C THR A 298 -9.24 -3.32 -22.33
N GLN A 299 -10.03 -3.74 -23.32
CA GLN A 299 -11.38 -3.20 -23.50
C GLN A 299 -12.27 -3.40 -22.27
N ALA A 300 -12.10 -4.55 -21.59
CA ALA A 300 -12.87 -4.88 -20.39
C ALA A 300 -12.54 -3.93 -19.22
N ALA A 301 -11.24 -3.67 -18.97
CA ALA A 301 -10.80 -2.77 -17.91
C ALA A 301 -11.21 -1.31 -18.23
N ARG A 302 -10.99 -0.84 -19.45
CA ARG A 302 -11.40 0.51 -19.88
C ARG A 302 -12.87 0.78 -19.60
N LYS A 303 -13.75 -0.14 -20.02
CA LYS A 303 -15.19 -0.01 -19.76
C LYS A 303 -15.53 0.04 -18.28
N LYS A 304 -14.84 -0.76 -17.45
CA LYS A 304 -15.08 -0.79 -16.00
C LYS A 304 -14.55 0.46 -15.31
N LEU A 305 -13.37 0.95 -15.68
CA LEU A 305 -12.79 2.18 -15.16
C LEU A 305 -13.64 3.40 -15.52
N GLU A 306 -14.06 3.55 -16.78
CA GLU A 306 -14.98 4.60 -17.21
C GLU A 306 -16.31 4.57 -16.42
N ALA A 307 -16.88 3.37 -16.23
CA ALA A 307 -18.11 3.20 -15.46
C ALA A 307 -17.93 3.52 -13.97
N PHE A 308 -16.73 3.33 -13.41
CA PHE A 308 -16.41 3.69 -12.04
C PHE A 308 -16.24 5.21 -11.91
N LEU A 309 -15.40 5.82 -12.75
CA LEU A 309 -15.11 7.26 -12.74
C LEU A 309 -16.34 8.12 -13.03
N SER A 310 -17.30 7.63 -13.83
CA SER A 310 -18.54 8.35 -14.12
C SER A 310 -19.55 8.40 -12.96
N LYS A 311 -19.31 7.68 -11.86
CA LYS A 311 -20.18 7.65 -10.67
C LYS A 311 -19.68 8.52 -9.51
N GLY A 312 -18.44 8.98 -9.58
CA GLY A 312 -17.82 9.90 -8.60
C GLY A 312 -18.03 11.33 -9.03
#